data_258366fe90b54ef92fcf83f23240ddaf
#
_entry.id   258366fe90b54ef92fcf83f23240ddaf
#
_cell.length_a   1.000
_cell.length_b   1.000
_cell.length_c   1.000
_cell.angle_alpha   90.00
_cell.angle_beta   90.00
_cell.angle_gamma   90.00
#
_symmetry.space_group_name_H-M   'P 1'
#
loop_
_entity.id
_entity.type
_entity.pdbx_description
1 polymer ?
#
loop_
_entity_poly.entity_id
_entity_poly.type
_entity_poly.pdbx_seq_one_letter_code
_entity_poly.pdbx_strand_id
1 'polypeptide(L)'
;MPSPPNRATRLLRSQLGLARALWWAVRRRSDVGPADVAVPYNGPDRVLLCTLTVLAVLETAIVHVLVSWPLLRWALFVVSVYGVLGLIAFDGTLRQHPHLLRAGELALRFGHFRSVEVPLDRLTSVRQHVQHKETVEFDGAGRLAVSFMGGTNVELSFDPATEVDVDGRTHAVTRVAFSAHDPQATVALLRTRVSSADR
;
A
#
# COMPACT_ATOMS: atom_id res chain seq x y z
N MET A 1 -26.92 -3.07 16.51
CA MET A 1 -25.47 -3.29 16.29
C MET A 1 -25.32 -4.48 15.36
N PRO A 2 -24.77 -4.35 14.17
CA PRO A 2 -24.52 -5.50 13.29
C PRO A 2 -23.44 -6.38 13.90
N SER A 3 -23.68 -7.68 13.95
CA SER A 3 -22.72 -8.68 14.45
C SER A 3 -21.43 -8.67 13.61
N PRO A 4 -20.25 -8.85 14.23
CA PRO A 4 -18.98 -8.88 13.51
C PRO A 4 -19.00 -10.01 12.45
N PRO A 5 -18.47 -9.76 11.24
CA PRO A 5 -18.49 -10.74 10.17
C PRO A 5 -17.69 -11.98 10.58
N ASN A 6 -18.30 -13.17 10.38
CA ASN A 6 -17.74 -14.46 10.70
C ASN A 6 -16.39 -14.66 9.99
N ARG A 7 -15.44 -15.41 10.62
CA ARG A 7 -14.11 -15.71 10.05
C ARG A 7 -14.18 -16.23 8.60
N ALA A 8 -15.18 -17.05 8.30
CA ALA A 8 -15.43 -17.58 6.97
C ALA A 8 -15.76 -16.47 5.94
N THR A 9 -16.56 -15.48 6.32
CA THR A 9 -16.90 -14.35 5.43
C THR A 9 -15.72 -13.42 5.19
N ARG A 10 -14.81 -13.27 6.15
CA ARG A 10 -13.56 -12.53 5.96
C ARG A 10 -12.62 -13.25 4.99
N LEU A 11 -12.47 -14.57 5.13
CA LEU A 11 -11.66 -15.39 4.23
C LEU A 11 -12.22 -15.38 2.80
N LEU A 12 -13.54 -15.56 2.64
CA LEU A 12 -14.18 -15.47 1.32
C LEU A 12 -13.98 -14.10 0.66
N ARG A 13 -14.13 -13.01 1.41
CA ARG A 13 -13.88 -11.66 0.90
C ARG A 13 -12.43 -11.45 0.49
N SER A 14 -11.46 -12.00 1.24
CA SER A 14 -10.03 -11.92 0.87
C SER A 14 -9.73 -12.71 -0.41
N GLN A 15 -10.32 -13.89 -0.58
CA GLN A 15 -10.16 -14.72 -1.78
C GLN A 15 -10.77 -14.08 -3.02
N LEU A 16 -11.98 -13.52 -2.89
CA LEU A 16 -12.62 -12.76 -3.96
C LEU A 16 -11.84 -11.48 -4.30
N GLY A 17 -11.23 -10.84 -3.28
CA GLY A 17 -10.32 -9.71 -3.45
C GLY A 17 -9.09 -10.06 -4.27
N LEU A 18 -8.45 -11.19 -3.97
CA LEU A 18 -7.28 -11.69 -4.71
C LEU A 18 -7.62 -12.07 -6.15
N ALA A 19 -8.73 -12.77 -6.37
CA ALA A 19 -9.20 -13.12 -7.72
C ALA A 19 -9.50 -11.86 -8.55
N ARG A 20 -10.15 -10.86 -7.93
CA ARG A 20 -10.42 -9.57 -8.56
C ARG A 20 -9.16 -8.77 -8.83
N ALA A 21 -8.21 -8.78 -7.90
CA ALA A 21 -6.90 -8.13 -8.07
C ALA A 21 -6.10 -8.77 -9.22
N LEU A 22 -6.10 -10.09 -9.31
CA LEU A 22 -5.47 -10.81 -10.41
C LEU A 22 -6.13 -10.46 -11.77
N TRP A 23 -7.46 -10.44 -11.82
CA TRP A 23 -8.20 -10.05 -13.01
C TRP A 23 -7.92 -8.60 -13.44
N TRP A 24 -7.84 -7.67 -12.49
CA TRP A 24 -7.51 -6.27 -12.75
C TRP A 24 -6.04 -6.06 -13.10
N ALA A 25 -5.13 -6.87 -12.51
CA ALA A 25 -3.72 -6.86 -12.88
C ALA A 25 -3.53 -7.24 -14.36
N VAL A 26 -4.25 -8.24 -14.84
CA VAL A 26 -4.27 -8.64 -16.25
C VAL A 26 -4.83 -7.51 -17.13
N ARG A 27 -5.85 -6.79 -16.67
CA ARG A 27 -6.48 -5.68 -17.43
C ARG A 27 -5.78 -4.34 -17.29
N ARG A 28 -4.71 -4.22 -16.54
CA ARG A 28 -3.93 -2.99 -16.29
C ARG A 28 -4.80 -1.78 -15.89
N ARG A 29 -5.92 -1.98 -15.22
CA ARG A 29 -6.76 -0.90 -14.73
C ARG A 29 -6.20 -0.36 -13.42
N SER A 30 -6.02 0.97 -13.35
CA SER A 30 -5.72 1.69 -12.12
C SER A 30 -7.01 2.35 -11.60
N ASP A 31 -7.15 2.39 -10.28
CA ASP A 31 -8.25 3.08 -9.59
C ASP A 31 -7.88 4.56 -9.38
N VAL A 32 -7.71 5.28 -10.48
CA VAL A 32 -7.35 6.71 -10.47
C VAL A 32 -8.46 7.47 -11.17
N GLY A 33 -9.08 8.40 -10.46
CA GLY A 33 -10.11 9.27 -11.03
C GLY A 33 -9.53 10.27 -12.05
N PRO A 34 -10.36 10.85 -12.94
CA PRO A 34 -9.88 11.76 -13.98
C PRO A 34 -9.29 13.08 -13.43
N ALA A 35 -9.63 13.46 -12.21
CA ALA A 35 -9.11 14.65 -11.53
C ALA A 35 -8.00 14.33 -10.49
N ASP A 36 -7.72 13.06 -10.25
CA ASP A 36 -6.76 12.61 -9.25
C ASP A 36 -5.36 12.53 -9.84
N VAL A 37 -4.36 12.94 -9.06
CA VAL A 37 -2.96 12.75 -9.42
C VAL A 37 -2.43 11.54 -8.65
N ALA A 38 -2.00 10.52 -9.41
CA ALA A 38 -1.44 9.31 -8.84
C ALA A 38 -0.01 9.54 -8.34
N VAL A 39 0.26 9.14 -7.10
CA VAL A 39 1.60 9.10 -6.51
C VAL A 39 1.97 7.64 -6.25
N PRO A 40 2.79 7.02 -7.12
CA PRO A 40 3.24 5.64 -6.94
C PRO A 40 4.12 5.50 -5.68
N TYR A 41 4.06 4.36 -4.98
CA TYR A 41 4.82 4.13 -3.75
C TYR A 41 5.62 2.82 -3.70
N ASN A 42 5.38 1.89 -4.62
CA ASN A 42 5.87 0.51 -4.53
C ASN A 42 7.20 0.24 -5.27
N GLY A 43 8.04 1.26 -5.51
CA GLY A 43 9.26 1.12 -6.30
C GLY A 43 10.27 0.09 -5.74
N PRO A 44 10.85 0.31 -4.54
CA PRO A 44 11.84 -0.60 -3.96
C PRO A 44 11.25 -1.95 -3.56
N ASP A 45 10.03 -1.96 -3.04
CA ASP A 45 9.35 -3.18 -2.59
C ASP A 45 9.00 -4.12 -3.75
N ARG A 46 8.83 -3.57 -4.95
CA ARG A 46 8.59 -4.35 -6.17
C ARG A 46 9.75 -5.28 -6.52
N VAL A 47 10.99 -4.82 -6.36
CA VAL A 47 12.17 -5.67 -6.59
C VAL A 47 12.14 -6.87 -5.67
N LEU A 48 11.83 -6.63 -4.38
CA LEU A 48 11.70 -7.71 -3.40
C LEU A 48 10.56 -8.68 -3.77
N LEU A 49 9.36 -8.17 -4.12
CA LEU A 49 8.24 -9.01 -4.52
C LEU A 49 8.53 -9.83 -5.79
N CYS A 50 9.18 -9.24 -6.79
CA CYS A 50 9.63 -9.97 -7.98
C CYS A 50 10.64 -11.05 -7.63
N THR A 51 11.62 -10.75 -6.77
CA THR A 51 12.64 -11.73 -6.31
C THR A 51 11.98 -12.88 -5.56
N LEU A 52 11.05 -12.59 -4.64
CA LEU A 52 10.30 -13.63 -3.92
C LEU A 52 9.46 -14.48 -4.85
N THR A 53 8.84 -13.88 -5.88
CA THR A 53 8.06 -14.61 -6.87
C THR A 53 8.95 -15.56 -7.69
N VAL A 54 10.11 -15.08 -8.15
CA VAL A 54 11.07 -15.92 -8.89
C VAL A 54 11.58 -17.06 -8.00
N LEU A 55 11.91 -16.77 -6.74
CA LEU A 55 12.36 -17.77 -5.78
C LEU A 55 11.28 -18.84 -5.52
N ALA A 56 10.03 -18.43 -5.35
CA ALA A 56 8.91 -19.34 -5.14
C ALA A 56 8.66 -20.25 -6.37
N VAL A 57 8.83 -19.71 -7.58
CA VAL A 57 8.75 -20.53 -8.82
C VAL A 57 9.89 -21.55 -8.87
N LEU A 58 11.12 -21.13 -8.54
CA LEU A 58 12.27 -22.02 -8.49
C LEU A 58 12.10 -23.11 -7.44
N GLU A 59 11.66 -22.75 -6.23
CA GLU A 59 11.34 -23.69 -5.15
C GLU A 59 10.29 -24.72 -5.60
N THR A 60 9.23 -24.25 -6.28
CA THR A 60 8.19 -25.13 -6.82
C THR A 60 8.77 -26.16 -7.77
N ALA A 61 9.68 -25.75 -8.67
CA ALA A 61 10.34 -26.67 -9.61
C ALA A 61 11.23 -27.69 -8.89
N ILE A 62 12.02 -27.23 -7.91
CA ILE A 62 12.91 -28.10 -7.11
C ILE A 62 12.08 -29.14 -6.33
N VAL A 63 11.05 -28.71 -5.63
CA VAL A 63 10.16 -29.58 -4.86
C VAL A 63 9.50 -30.64 -5.78
N HIS A 64 9.08 -30.24 -6.97
CA HIS A 64 8.45 -31.15 -7.93
C HIS A 64 9.41 -32.26 -8.42
N VAL A 65 10.69 -31.97 -8.50
CA VAL A 65 11.73 -32.95 -8.90
C VAL A 65 12.16 -33.85 -7.73
N LEU A 66 12.33 -33.24 -6.51
CA LEU A 66 12.88 -33.96 -5.37
C LEU A 66 11.84 -34.82 -4.63
N VAL A 67 10.57 -34.48 -4.66
CA VAL A 67 9.53 -35.23 -3.93
C VAL A 67 9.08 -36.43 -4.73
N SER A 68 9.50 -37.61 -4.30
CA SER A 68 9.18 -38.90 -4.97
C SER A 68 7.77 -39.40 -4.73
N TRP A 69 7.14 -38.97 -3.62
CA TRP A 69 5.77 -39.38 -3.26
C TRP A 69 4.73 -38.60 -4.07
N PRO A 70 3.95 -39.23 -4.97
CA PRO A 70 3.10 -38.52 -5.92
C PRO A 70 2.04 -37.64 -5.27
N LEU A 71 1.35 -38.13 -4.21
CA LEU A 71 0.30 -37.37 -3.54
C LEU A 71 0.85 -36.10 -2.88
N LEU A 72 1.98 -36.22 -2.16
CA LEU A 72 2.63 -35.09 -1.50
C LEU A 72 3.15 -34.09 -2.55
N ARG A 73 3.75 -34.58 -3.63
CA ARG A 73 4.25 -33.76 -4.74
C ARG A 73 3.14 -32.88 -5.34
N TRP A 74 1.99 -33.47 -5.65
CA TRP A 74 0.86 -32.73 -6.21
C TRP A 74 0.25 -31.75 -5.19
N ALA A 75 0.13 -32.14 -3.92
CA ALA A 75 -0.34 -31.25 -2.87
C ALA A 75 0.56 -30.01 -2.72
N LEU A 76 1.87 -30.20 -2.64
CA LEU A 76 2.86 -29.13 -2.57
C LEU A 76 2.84 -28.25 -3.83
N PHE A 77 2.72 -28.86 -5.01
CA PHE A 77 2.61 -28.11 -6.26
C PHE A 77 1.41 -27.17 -6.27
N VAL A 78 0.22 -27.66 -5.88
CA VAL A 78 -0.99 -26.82 -5.80
C VAL A 78 -0.81 -25.67 -4.81
N VAL A 79 -0.25 -25.94 -3.63
CA VAL A 79 0.02 -24.91 -2.62
C VAL A 79 1.01 -23.86 -3.14
N SER A 80 2.09 -24.30 -3.80
CA SER A 80 3.10 -23.40 -4.37
C SER A 80 2.52 -22.52 -5.49
N VAL A 81 1.77 -23.11 -6.42
CA VAL A 81 1.10 -22.36 -7.49
C VAL A 81 0.16 -21.31 -6.90
N TYR A 82 -0.61 -21.67 -5.87
CA TYR A 82 -1.48 -20.72 -5.17
C TYR A 82 -0.68 -19.60 -4.53
N GLY A 83 0.46 -19.90 -3.89
CA GLY A 83 1.36 -18.91 -3.30
C GLY A 83 1.94 -17.93 -4.33
N VAL A 84 2.41 -18.46 -5.47
CA VAL A 84 2.92 -17.64 -6.59
C VAL A 84 1.84 -16.72 -7.15
N LEU A 85 0.62 -17.23 -7.38
CA LEU A 85 -0.51 -16.42 -7.83
C LEU A 85 -0.88 -15.35 -6.79
N GLY A 86 -0.77 -15.67 -5.50
CA GLY A 86 -0.96 -14.73 -4.41
C GLY A 86 0.04 -13.57 -4.43
N LEU A 87 1.33 -13.86 -4.65
CA LEU A 87 2.38 -12.83 -4.77
C LEU A 87 2.14 -11.92 -5.99
N ILE A 88 1.78 -12.49 -7.14
CA ILE A 88 1.46 -11.73 -8.36
C ILE A 88 0.22 -10.85 -8.13
N ALA A 89 -0.83 -11.39 -7.52
CA ALA A 89 -2.05 -10.63 -7.21
C ALA A 89 -1.75 -9.51 -6.22
N PHE A 90 -0.90 -9.74 -5.24
CA PHE A 90 -0.48 -8.76 -4.25
C PHE A 90 0.30 -7.60 -4.87
N ASP A 91 1.34 -7.88 -5.71
CA ASP A 91 2.03 -6.84 -6.47
C ASP A 91 1.05 -6.08 -7.39
N GLY A 92 0.11 -6.78 -8.00
CA GLY A 92 -0.95 -6.20 -8.82
C GLY A 92 -1.81 -5.20 -8.05
N THR A 93 -2.24 -5.53 -6.82
CA THR A 93 -3.08 -4.63 -6.01
C THR A 93 -2.34 -3.37 -5.57
N LEU A 94 -1.05 -3.47 -5.26
CA LEU A 94 -0.22 -2.31 -4.91
C LEU A 94 -0.09 -1.31 -6.08
N ARG A 95 0.01 -1.82 -7.30
CA ARG A 95 0.08 -0.97 -8.52
C ARG A 95 -1.24 -0.31 -8.88
N GLN A 96 -2.35 -1.02 -8.62
CA GLN A 96 -3.68 -0.53 -8.98
C GLN A 96 -4.19 0.57 -8.06
N HIS A 97 -3.68 0.62 -6.83
CA HIS A 97 -4.09 1.55 -5.79
C HIS A 97 -2.93 2.44 -5.35
N PRO A 98 -2.42 3.34 -6.23
CA PRO A 98 -1.42 4.33 -5.83
C PRO A 98 -2.00 5.28 -4.77
N HIS A 99 -1.15 6.02 -4.08
CA HIS A 99 -1.62 7.17 -3.33
C HIS A 99 -2.25 8.18 -4.30
N LEU A 100 -3.30 8.85 -3.88
CA LEU A 100 -4.01 9.81 -4.70
C LEU A 100 -3.94 11.19 -4.08
N LEU A 101 -3.44 12.15 -4.86
CA LEU A 101 -3.56 13.56 -4.52
C LEU A 101 -4.82 14.11 -5.19
N ARG A 102 -5.78 14.48 -4.37
CA ARG A 102 -7.06 15.10 -4.74
C ARG A 102 -7.06 16.59 -4.42
N ALA A 103 -8.14 17.29 -4.79
CA ALA A 103 -8.31 18.68 -4.43
C ALA A 103 -8.44 18.83 -2.90
N GLY A 104 -7.33 19.21 -2.24
CA GLY A 104 -7.32 19.49 -0.79
C GLY A 104 -7.04 18.29 0.11
N GLU A 105 -6.84 17.08 -0.41
CA GLU A 105 -6.54 15.90 0.41
C GLU A 105 -5.52 14.95 -0.27
N LEU A 106 -4.78 14.23 0.56
CA LEU A 106 -3.88 13.15 0.14
C LEU A 106 -4.43 11.82 0.68
N ALA A 107 -4.92 10.96 -0.21
CA ALA A 107 -5.33 9.61 0.14
C ALA A 107 -4.11 8.67 0.09
N LEU A 108 -3.60 8.31 1.25
CA LEU A 108 -2.52 7.33 1.41
C LEU A 108 -3.13 5.92 1.38
N ARG A 109 -2.85 5.18 0.33
CA ARG A 109 -3.44 3.86 0.10
C ARG A 109 -2.42 2.76 0.32
N PHE A 110 -2.87 1.66 0.91
CA PHE A 110 -2.14 0.42 1.04
C PHE A 110 -2.86 -0.67 0.25
N GLY A 111 -2.63 -0.70 -1.05
CA GLY A 111 -3.41 -1.53 -1.96
C GLY A 111 -4.92 -1.27 -1.79
N HIS A 112 -5.72 -2.35 -1.79
CA HIS A 112 -7.15 -2.28 -1.49
C HIS A 112 -7.48 -2.52 0.00
N PHE A 113 -6.46 -2.71 0.85
CA PHE A 113 -6.66 -3.14 2.24
C PHE A 113 -6.97 -1.97 3.16
N ARG A 114 -6.33 -0.82 2.94
CA ARG A 114 -6.45 0.35 3.80
C ARG A 114 -6.29 1.64 2.99
N SER A 115 -7.04 2.66 3.38
CA SER A 115 -6.87 4.03 2.91
C SER A 115 -6.90 4.98 4.10
N VAL A 116 -5.95 5.90 4.13
CA VAL A 116 -5.88 6.96 5.14
C VAL A 116 -5.98 8.28 4.39
N GLU A 117 -7.02 9.07 4.68
CA GLU A 117 -7.25 10.37 4.05
C GLU A 117 -6.65 11.46 4.92
N VAL A 118 -5.74 12.24 4.35
CA VAL A 118 -4.99 13.30 5.03
C VAL A 118 -5.39 14.63 4.42
N PRO A 119 -6.15 15.49 5.14
CA PRO A 119 -6.46 16.83 4.68
C PRO A 119 -5.18 17.66 4.56
N LEU A 120 -5.07 18.49 3.52
CA LEU A 120 -3.88 19.31 3.23
C LEU A 120 -4.09 20.80 3.54
N ASP A 121 -5.25 21.18 4.09
CA ASP A 121 -5.62 22.55 4.42
C ASP A 121 -4.68 23.22 5.43
N ARG A 122 -4.08 22.42 6.32
CA ARG A 122 -3.15 22.88 7.36
C ARG A 122 -1.70 22.46 7.09
N LEU A 123 -1.39 22.09 5.87
CA LEU A 123 -0.05 21.67 5.48
C LEU A 123 0.90 22.86 5.46
N THR A 124 1.92 22.85 6.33
CA THR A 124 2.91 23.92 6.43
C THR A 124 4.22 23.60 5.76
N SER A 125 4.64 22.34 5.76
CA SER A 125 5.88 21.96 5.09
C SER A 125 5.85 20.55 4.53
N VAL A 126 6.61 20.36 3.44
CA VAL A 126 6.85 19.06 2.79
C VAL A 126 8.35 18.87 2.62
N ARG A 127 8.88 17.77 3.12
CA ARG A 127 10.31 17.47 3.01
C ARG A 127 10.58 16.01 2.69
N GLN A 128 11.73 15.75 2.08
CA GLN A 128 12.29 14.40 2.04
C GLN A 128 12.84 14.05 3.43
N HIS A 129 12.43 12.91 3.94
CA HIS A 129 12.92 12.38 5.21
C HIS A 129 12.89 10.85 5.17
N VAL A 130 14.06 10.26 4.96
CA VAL A 130 14.17 8.80 4.90
C VAL A 130 14.25 8.24 6.32
N GLN A 131 13.29 7.39 6.65
CA GLN A 131 13.27 6.66 7.90
C GLN A 131 13.00 5.18 7.64
N HIS A 132 13.81 4.30 8.23
CA HIS A 132 13.67 2.85 8.15
C HIS A 132 12.95 2.36 9.41
N LYS A 133 12.15 1.29 9.28
CA LYS A 133 11.42 0.61 10.37
C LYS A 133 10.09 1.24 10.81
N GLU A 134 9.29 1.73 9.88
CA GLU A 134 7.94 2.18 10.22
C GLU A 134 6.90 1.42 9.41
N THR A 135 6.01 0.75 10.10
CA THR A 135 4.71 0.32 9.59
C THR A 135 3.68 1.43 9.80
N VAL A 136 2.40 1.19 9.51
CA VAL A 136 1.35 2.16 9.86
C VAL A 136 1.27 2.25 11.37
N GLU A 137 1.98 3.20 11.95
CA GLU A 137 2.04 3.45 13.39
C GLU A 137 1.73 4.90 13.70
N PHE A 138 0.89 5.08 14.73
CA PHE A 138 0.70 6.35 15.40
C PHE A 138 1.53 6.31 16.70
N ASP A 139 2.47 7.23 16.83
CA ASP A 139 3.43 7.25 17.95
C ASP A 139 2.88 7.87 19.24
N GLY A 140 1.62 8.30 19.26
CA GLY A 140 0.99 9.00 20.38
C GLY A 140 1.49 10.44 20.59
N ALA A 141 2.57 10.86 19.91
CA ALA A 141 3.13 12.20 19.94
C ALA A 141 2.69 13.06 18.74
N GLY A 142 1.65 12.64 18.03
CA GLY A 142 1.10 13.34 16.87
C GLY A 142 1.81 13.04 15.55
N ARG A 143 2.57 11.96 15.47
CA ARG A 143 3.18 11.49 14.22
C ARG A 143 2.47 10.23 13.74
N LEU A 144 2.08 10.22 12.47
CA LEU A 144 1.53 9.07 11.76
C LEU A 144 2.52 8.64 10.67
N ALA A 145 2.95 7.39 10.70
CA ALA A 145 3.74 6.80 9.62
C ALA A 145 2.87 5.82 8.82
N VAL A 146 2.82 6.00 7.51
CA VAL A 146 2.12 5.11 6.57
C VAL A 146 3.14 4.54 5.61
N SER A 147 3.59 3.32 5.88
CA SER A 147 4.61 2.66 5.08
C SER A 147 4.19 1.25 4.69
N PHE A 148 4.65 0.83 3.51
CA PHE A 148 4.74 -0.55 3.11
C PHE A 148 6.17 -1.04 3.35
N MET A 149 6.35 -2.24 3.92
CA MET A 149 7.66 -2.87 4.19
C MET A 149 8.64 -2.02 5.02
N GLY A 150 8.14 -1.04 5.79
CA GLY A 150 8.91 -0.43 6.88
C GLY A 150 9.78 0.78 6.55
N GLY A 151 9.61 1.45 5.42
CA GLY A 151 10.34 2.67 5.10
C GLY A 151 9.43 3.82 4.68
N THR A 152 9.70 5.03 5.18
CA THR A 152 9.10 6.28 4.72
C THR A 152 10.18 7.18 4.12
N ASN A 153 9.85 8.00 3.11
CA ASN A 153 10.81 8.89 2.47
C ASN A 153 10.29 10.31 2.21
N VAL A 154 9.02 10.56 2.50
CA VAL A 154 8.39 11.88 2.45
C VAL A 154 7.72 12.15 3.78
N GLU A 155 7.91 13.35 4.33
CA GLU A 155 7.25 13.80 5.56
C GLU A 155 6.50 15.11 5.30
N LEU A 156 5.25 15.15 5.77
CA LEU A 156 4.37 16.31 5.82
C LEU A 156 4.33 16.84 7.24
N SER A 157 4.34 18.16 7.42
CA SER A 157 4.13 18.80 8.72
C SER A 157 2.91 19.70 8.67
N PHE A 158 2.15 19.70 9.74
CA PHE A 158 0.88 20.42 9.88
C PHE A 158 0.92 21.34 11.09
N ASP A 159 0.44 22.57 10.94
CA ASP A 159 0.28 23.54 12.02
C ASP A 159 -0.93 24.44 11.73
N PRO A 160 -1.99 24.37 12.56
CA PRO A 160 -2.22 23.43 13.67
C PRO A 160 -2.36 21.96 13.23
N ALA A 161 -2.38 21.03 14.19
CA ALA A 161 -2.59 19.61 13.93
C ALA A 161 -3.84 19.37 13.06
N THR A 162 -3.74 18.44 12.12
CA THR A 162 -4.87 17.99 11.30
C THR A 162 -5.48 16.70 11.85
N GLU A 163 -6.76 16.49 11.61
CA GLU A 163 -7.45 15.27 12.03
C GLU A 163 -7.40 14.23 10.90
N VAL A 164 -6.97 13.03 11.25
CA VAL A 164 -6.86 11.91 10.31
C VAL A 164 -7.58 10.70 10.89
N ASP A 165 -8.45 10.07 10.10
CA ASP A 165 -9.09 8.81 10.46
C ASP A 165 -8.18 7.63 10.09
N VAL A 166 -7.85 6.83 11.10
CA VAL A 166 -7.12 5.58 10.94
C VAL A 166 -7.95 4.46 11.55
N ASP A 167 -8.47 3.57 10.70
CA ASP A 167 -9.30 2.42 11.11
C ASP A 167 -10.55 2.80 11.94
N GLY A 168 -11.19 3.93 11.62
CA GLY A 168 -12.38 4.42 12.32
C GLY A 168 -12.08 5.10 13.66
N ARG A 169 -10.83 5.49 13.88
CA ARG A 169 -10.41 6.33 15.02
C ARG A 169 -9.75 7.61 14.52
N THR A 170 -10.28 8.73 14.95
CA THR A 170 -9.72 10.04 14.61
C THR A 170 -8.53 10.35 15.51
N HIS A 171 -7.41 10.72 14.87
CA HIS A 171 -6.17 11.12 15.54
C HIS A 171 -5.79 12.53 15.10
N ALA A 172 -5.42 13.39 16.06
CA ALA A 172 -4.81 14.67 15.76
C ALA A 172 -3.32 14.44 15.46
N VAL A 173 -2.89 14.80 14.24
CA VAL A 173 -1.51 14.58 13.79
C VAL A 173 -0.85 15.89 13.37
N THR A 174 0.39 16.08 13.78
CA THR A 174 1.25 17.19 13.38
C THR A 174 2.23 16.79 12.29
N ARG A 175 2.49 15.48 12.14
CA ARG A 175 3.38 14.94 11.11
C ARG A 175 2.82 13.66 10.51
N VAL A 176 2.89 13.57 9.19
CA VAL A 176 2.54 12.36 8.43
C VAL A 176 3.73 11.98 7.56
N ALA A 177 4.25 10.78 7.75
CA ALA A 177 5.33 10.23 6.94
C ALA A 177 4.80 9.09 6.07
N PHE A 178 5.22 9.04 4.81
CA PHE A 178 4.80 8.00 3.88
C PHE A 178 5.90 7.65 2.87
N SER A 179 5.71 6.56 2.13
CA SER A 179 6.63 6.13 1.08
C SER A 179 6.13 6.58 -0.28
N ALA A 180 7.03 7.16 -1.09
CA ALA A 180 6.78 7.49 -2.50
C ALA A 180 7.89 6.87 -3.36
N HIS A 181 7.55 6.44 -4.59
CA HIS A 181 8.52 5.89 -5.54
C HIS A 181 9.58 6.93 -5.95
N ASP A 182 9.13 8.15 -6.23
CA ASP A 182 9.98 9.30 -6.49
C ASP A 182 9.68 10.39 -5.44
N PRO A 183 10.46 10.43 -4.36
CA PRO A 183 10.23 11.39 -3.28
C PRO A 183 10.50 12.83 -3.72
N GLN A 184 11.44 13.07 -4.66
CA GLN A 184 11.74 14.43 -5.14
C GLN A 184 10.56 15.00 -5.95
N ALA A 185 10.07 14.25 -6.93
CA ALA A 185 8.91 14.66 -7.72
C ALA A 185 7.66 14.82 -6.84
N THR A 186 7.46 13.94 -5.86
CA THR A 186 6.33 14.00 -4.92
C THR A 186 6.38 15.25 -4.04
N VAL A 187 7.55 15.58 -3.49
CA VAL A 187 7.75 16.81 -2.70
C VAL A 187 7.51 18.04 -3.54
N ALA A 188 8.03 18.10 -4.78
CA ALA A 188 7.81 19.21 -5.70
C ALA A 188 6.31 19.40 -6.01
N LEU A 189 5.61 18.29 -6.32
CA LEU A 189 4.17 18.28 -6.60
C LEU A 189 3.35 18.81 -5.40
N LEU A 190 3.63 18.34 -4.19
CA LEU A 190 2.91 18.78 -3.00
C LEU A 190 3.19 20.24 -2.64
N ARG A 191 4.43 20.72 -2.81
CA ARG A 191 4.78 22.13 -2.56
C ARG A 191 4.04 23.09 -3.49
N THR A 192 3.84 22.74 -4.76
CA THR A 192 3.06 23.57 -5.68
C THR A 192 1.61 23.73 -5.24
N ARG A 193 1.04 22.71 -4.58
CA ARG A 193 -0.32 22.77 -4.04
C ARG A 193 -0.42 23.66 -2.79
N VAL A 194 0.55 23.59 -1.87
CA VAL A 194 0.60 24.50 -0.70
C VAL A 194 0.65 25.95 -1.16
N SER A 195 1.53 26.27 -2.12
CA SER A 195 1.68 27.63 -2.65
C SER A 195 0.44 28.15 -3.41
N SER A 196 -0.43 27.26 -3.91
CA SER A 196 -1.67 27.64 -4.59
C SER A 196 -2.86 27.82 -3.66
N ALA A 197 -2.82 27.27 -2.45
CA ALA A 197 -3.86 27.42 -1.43
C ALA A 197 -3.73 28.76 -0.65
N ASP A 198 -2.55 29.37 -0.70
CA ASP A 198 -2.24 30.66 -0.05
C ASP A 198 -2.61 31.89 -0.91
N ARG A 199 -3.20 31.69 -2.10
CA ARG A 199 -3.62 32.76 -3.01
C ARG A 199 -5.13 32.83 -3.14
#